data_82eb3b5605ec4b0fad13305ad6814119
#
_entry.id   82eb3b5605ec4b0fad13305ad6814119
#
_cell.length_a   1.000
_cell.length_b   1.000
_cell.length_c   1.000
_cell.angle_alpha   90.00
_cell.angle_beta   90.00
_cell.angle_gamma   90.00
#
_symmetry.space_group_name_H-M   'P 1'
#
loop_
_entity.id
_entity.type
_entity.pdbx_description
1 polymer ?
#
loop_
_entity_poly.entity_id
_entity_poly.type
_entity_poly.pdbx_seq_one_letter_code
_entity_poly.pdbx_strand_id
1 'polypeptide(L)'
;ILYVVTGSPLFYSAATILAQKLPKGEVKIINNTSSKSYLLAKLMIDETKVGVISLHGRDKVDLTQFLNQKYTFVVCDERSAKRLFFAMQYFEKDAISTTIGYKLGYKDEKIEEVNLFDLASSYDLRQPYVLLIQRNFESNSGLNDDIEFETERGMITKKYKRHLSLQNLDLEPNQLLWDIGAGSGSCGIEAYNRYKVKTLYFEKNLTRVAFILKNLEKHHVVDSKLHVGEACDFFEGCEETPQRIFVGGGGENVIAKLPYLYERLDDNGVMLI
;
A
#
# COMPACT_ATOMS: atom_id res chain seq x y z
N ILE A 1 -6.45 -32.64 -23.55
CA ILE A 1 -5.44 -32.30 -22.53
C ILE A 1 -6.15 -32.00 -21.24
N LEU A 2 -5.71 -32.60 -20.13
CA LEU A 2 -6.18 -32.29 -18.78
C LEU A 2 -5.16 -31.38 -18.10
N TYR A 3 -5.60 -30.19 -17.65
CA TYR A 3 -4.81 -29.26 -16.85
C TYR A 3 -5.36 -29.22 -15.42
N VAL A 4 -4.61 -29.67 -14.46
CA VAL A 4 -5.03 -29.76 -13.05
C VAL A 4 -4.37 -28.63 -12.25
N VAL A 5 -5.18 -27.94 -11.45
CA VAL A 5 -4.72 -26.90 -10.52
C VAL A 5 -5.21 -27.21 -9.11
N THR A 6 -4.52 -26.68 -8.11
CA THR A 6 -4.99 -26.70 -6.72
C THR A 6 -6.03 -25.61 -6.50
N GLY A 7 -7.15 -25.93 -5.85
CA GLY A 7 -8.24 -24.98 -5.60
C GLY A 7 -9.07 -24.66 -6.84
N SER A 8 -9.57 -23.43 -6.93
CA SER A 8 -10.40 -23.01 -8.06
C SER A 8 -9.56 -22.61 -9.28
N PRO A 9 -9.81 -23.16 -10.48
CA PRO A 9 -9.14 -22.75 -11.71
C PRO A 9 -9.49 -21.33 -12.14
N LEU A 10 -10.52 -20.72 -11.55
CA LEU A 10 -10.98 -19.35 -11.85
C LEU A 10 -10.43 -18.30 -10.87
N PHE A 11 -9.65 -18.72 -9.86
CA PHE A 11 -9.13 -17.81 -8.83
C PHE A 11 -7.60 -17.77 -8.86
N TYR A 12 -7.04 -16.69 -9.42
CA TYR A 12 -5.59 -16.45 -9.57
C TYR A 12 -4.82 -17.66 -10.14
N SER A 13 -5.39 -18.30 -11.16
CA SER A 13 -4.84 -19.50 -11.79
C SER A 13 -4.46 -19.24 -13.25
N ALA A 14 -3.41 -19.91 -13.73
CA ALA A 14 -3.04 -19.90 -15.14
C ALA A 14 -4.10 -20.54 -16.05
N ALA A 15 -5.05 -21.28 -15.49
CA ALA A 15 -6.14 -21.92 -16.25
C ALA A 15 -6.98 -20.92 -17.06
N THR A 16 -7.23 -19.71 -16.51
CA THR A 16 -7.97 -18.66 -17.22
C THR A 16 -7.20 -18.12 -18.42
N ILE A 17 -5.89 -17.93 -18.28
CA ILE A 17 -5.00 -17.47 -19.37
C ILE A 17 -4.93 -18.53 -20.47
N LEU A 18 -4.82 -19.80 -20.09
CA LEU A 18 -4.81 -20.93 -21.05
C LEU A 18 -6.14 -21.06 -21.78
N ALA A 19 -7.27 -20.94 -21.05
CA ALA A 19 -8.60 -21.02 -21.65
C ALA A 19 -8.86 -19.93 -22.68
N GLN A 20 -8.31 -18.72 -22.48
CA GLN A 20 -8.44 -17.59 -23.44
C GLN A 20 -7.65 -17.81 -24.73
N LYS A 21 -6.60 -18.67 -24.70
CA LYS A 21 -5.76 -18.98 -25.88
C LYS A 21 -6.26 -20.15 -26.69
N LEU A 22 -7.31 -20.82 -26.23
CA LEU A 22 -7.88 -22.00 -26.89
C LEU A 22 -9.21 -21.63 -27.58
N PRO A 23 -9.62 -22.38 -28.64
CA PRO A 23 -10.87 -22.13 -29.31
C PRO A 23 -12.06 -22.19 -28.36
N LYS A 24 -13.00 -21.24 -28.50
CA LYS A 24 -14.23 -21.22 -27.70
C LYS A 24 -15.04 -22.50 -27.96
N GLY A 25 -15.46 -23.17 -26.89
CA GLY A 25 -16.22 -24.41 -26.96
C GLY A 25 -15.40 -25.71 -26.79
N GLU A 26 -14.08 -25.64 -26.93
CA GLU A 26 -13.20 -26.81 -26.72
C GLU A 26 -12.67 -26.90 -25.27
N VAL A 27 -12.94 -25.87 -24.45
CA VAL A 27 -12.48 -25.82 -23.05
C VAL A 27 -13.65 -26.05 -22.11
N LYS A 28 -13.53 -27.06 -21.27
CA LYS A 28 -14.43 -27.28 -20.12
C LYS A 28 -13.70 -26.99 -18.83
N ILE A 29 -14.19 -26.02 -18.06
CA ILE A 29 -13.67 -25.72 -16.73
C ILE A 29 -14.55 -26.43 -15.69
N ILE A 30 -13.90 -27.27 -14.87
CA ILE A 30 -14.54 -27.88 -13.70
C ILE A 30 -14.09 -27.06 -12.48
N ASN A 31 -14.98 -26.27 -11.91
CA ASN A 31 -14.64 -25.38 -10.81
C ASN A 31 -14.59 -26.14 -9.48
N ASN A 32 -13.82 -25.57 -8.55
CA ASN A 32 -13.70 -26.05 -7.17
C ASN A 32 -13.67 -24.83 -6.23
N THR A 33 -13.71 -25.09 -4.92
CA THR A 33 -13.62 -24.05 -3.90
C THR A 33 -12.27 -23.35 -3.95
N SER A 34 -12.28 -22.01 -3.97
CA SER A 34 -11.06 -21.22 -3.88
C SER A 34 -10.53 -21.21 -2.44
N SER A 35 -9.23 -20.93 -2.26
CA SER A 35 -8.66 -20.69 -0.92
C SER A 35 -9.36 -19.54 -0.19
N LYS A 36 -9.82 -18.52 -0.91
CA LYS A 36 -10.63 -17.42 -0.37
C LYS A 36 -11.95 -17.93 0.20
N SER A 37 -12.78 -18.56 -0.63
CA SER A 37 -14.10 -19.08 -0.22
C SER A 37 -13.98 -20.09 0.90
N TYR A 38 -12.95 -20.96 0.85
CA TYR A 38 -12.71 -21.94 1.89
C TYR A 38 -12.37 -21.28 3.24
N LEU A 39 -11.40 -20.35 3.27
CA LEU A 39 -11.02 -19.66 4.51
C LEU A 39 -12.18 -18.84 5.08
N LEU A 40 -12.88 -18.08 4.24
CA LEU A 40 -13.99 -17.24 4.69
C LEU A 40 -15.17 -18.05 5.22
N ALA A 41 -15.45 -19.21 4.64
CA ALA A 41 -16.46 -20.14 5.16
C ALA A 41 -16.07 -20.65 6.56
N LYS A 42 -14.79 -20.99 6.79
CA LYS A 42 -14.30 -21.39 8.12
C LYS A 42 -14.43 -20.29 9.17
N LEU A 43 -14.25 -19.03 8.75
CA LEU A 43 -14.32 -17.86 9.61
C LEU A 43 -15.73 -17.23 9.69
N MET A 44 -16.70 -17.77 8.95
CA MET A 44 -18.08 -17.25 8.85
C MET A 44 -18.14 -15.78 8.41
N ILE A 45 -17.27 -15.39 7.48
CA ILE A 45 -17.19 -14.04 6.95
C ILE A 45 -17.86 -13.98 5.57
N ASP A 46 -18.71 -12.97 5.39
CA ASP A 46 -19.39 -12.68 4.11
C ASP A 46 -18.37 -12.31 3.02
N GLU A 47 -18.30 -13.14 1.99
CA GLU A 47 -17.32 -13.02 0.91
C GLU A 47 -17.44 -11.70 0.11
N THR A 48 -18.63 -11.10 0.09
CA THR A 48 -18.91 -9.83 -0.60
C THR A 48 -18.27 -8.61 0.08
N LYS A 49 -17.91 -8.74 1.36
CA LYS A 49 -17.28 -7.70 2.18
C LYS A 49 -15.75 -7.76 2.21
N VAL A 50 -15.18 -8.65 1.40
CA VAL A 50 -13.74 -8.95 1.43
C VAL A 50 -13.07 -8.55 0.12
N GLY A 51 -12.20 -7.54 0.19
CA GLY A 51 -11.29 -7.18 -0.90
C GLY A 51 -10.24 -8.27 -1.13
N VAL A 52 -9.64 -8.28 -2.32
CA VAL A 52 -8.61 -9.28 -2.67
C VAL A 52 -7.39 -8.58 -3.23
N ILE A 53 -6.23 -8.88 -2.65
CA ILE A 53 -4.92 -8.47 -3.15
C ILE A 53 -4.12 -9.72 -3.48
N SER A 54 -3.48 -9.75 -4.63
CA SER A 54 -2.52 -10.81 -4.97
C SER A 54 -1.11 -10.25 -4.94
N LEU A 55 -0.29 -10.82 -4.08
CA LEU A 55 1.15 -10.57 -4.01
C LEU A 55 1.96 -11.64 -4.75
N HIS A 56 1.28 -12.73 -5.17
CA HIS A 56 1.93 -13.85 -5.83
C HIS A 56 2.51 -13.44 -7.19
N GLY A 57 3.82 -13.59 -7.34
CA GLY A 57 4.54 -13.29 -8.58
C GLY A 57 4.53 -11.79 -8.98
N ARG A 58 4.24 -10.88 -8.07
CA ARG A 58 4.23 -9.43 -8.33
C ARG A 58 5.30 -8.72 -7.53
N ASP A 59 6.07 -7.85 -8.17
CA ASP A 59 7.10 -7.05 -7.49
C ASP A 59 6.51 -5.79 -6.84
N LYS A 60 5.45 -5.22 -7.43
CA LYS A 60 4.73 -4.07 -6.87
C LYS A 60 3.46 -4.54 -6.15
N VAL A 61 3.24 -3.99 -4.97
CA VAL A 61 2.07 -4.26 -4.13
C VAL A 61 1.12 -3.09 -4.22
N ASP A 62 -0.10 -3.35 -4.70
CA ASP A 62 -1.20 -2.38 -4.58
C ASP A 62 -1.91 -2.59 -3.25
N LEU A 63 -1.63 -1.72 -2.30
CA LEU A 63 -2.21 -1.75 -0.95
C LEU A 63 -3.41 -0.81 -0.79
N THR A 64 -3.84 -0.12 -1.85
CA THR A 64 -4.97 0.83 -1.76
C THR A 64 -6.25 0.14 -1.31
N GLN A 65 -6.41 -1.14 -1.62
CA GLN A 65 -7.58 -1.94 -1.21
C GLN A 65 -7.67 -2.15 0.30
N PHE A 66 -6.55 -2.09 1.06
CA PHE A 66 -6.58 -2.12 2.53
C PHE A 66 -7.42 -1.00 3.14
N LEU A 67 -7.52 0.13 2.46
CA LEU A 67 -8.27 1.28 2.92
C LEU A 67 -9.76 1.24 2.54
N ASN A 68 -10.10 0.45 1.52
CA ASN A 68 -11.44 0.45 0.95
C ASN A 68 -12.36 -0.61 1.58
N GLN A 69 -11.78 -1.69 2.14
CA GLN A 69 -12.55 -2.80 2.69
C GLN A 69 -12.14 -3.07 4.14
N LYS A 70 -13.11 -3.46 4.98
CA LYS A 70 -12.83 -3.90 6.35
C LYS A 70 -11.95 -5.15 6.38
N TYR A 71 -12.17 -6.06 5.43
CA TYR A 71 -11.41 -7.29 5.29
C TYR A 71 -10.68 -7.31 3.95
N THR A 72 -9.42 -7.73 3.96
CA THR A 72 -8.61 -7.92 2.76
C THR A 72 -8.01 -9.31 2.77
N PHE A 73 -8.39 -10.12 1.78
CA PHE A 73 -7.79 -11.42 1.53
C PHE A 73 -6.55 -11.24 0.65
N VAL A 74 -5.42 -11.80 1.09
CA VAL A 74 -4.13 -11.67 0.41
C VAL A 74 -3.67 -13.03 -0.09
N VAL A 75 -3.51 -13.14 -1.41
CA VAL A 75 -2.87 -14.30 -2.04
C VAL A 75 -1.36 -14.10 -1.95
N CYS A 76 -0.68 -15.03 -1.28
CA CYS A 76 0.71 -14.90 -0.90
C CYS A 76 1.65 -15.82 -1.68
N ASP A 77 2.93 -15.44 -1.75
CA ASP A 77 4.08 -16.24 -2.10
C ASP A 77 5.14 -16.16 -0.99
N GLU A 78 6.26 -16.84 -1.15
CA GLU A 78 7.36 -16.85 -0.18
C GLU A 78 7.84 -15.45 0.24
N ARG A 79 7.77 -14.45 -0.66
CA ARG A 79 8.26 -13.09 -0.41
C ARG A 79 7.19 -12.13 0.14
N SER A 80 5.94 -12.56 0.17
CA SER A 80 4.81 -11.68 0.48
C SER A 80 4.86 -11.10 1.88
N ALA A 81 5.23 -11.89 2.90
CA ALA A 81 5.38 -11.41 4.27
C ALA A 81 6.41 -10.27 4.39
N LYS A 82 7.56 -10.41 3.71
CA LYS A 82 8.60 -9.37 3.68
C LYS A 82 8.12 -8.11 2.99
N ARG A 83 7.39 -8.23 1.87
CA ARG A 83 6.83 -7.07 1.16
C ARG A 83 5.80 -6.35 2.01
N LEU A 84 4.90 -7.08 2.67
CA LEU A 84 3.91 -6.51 3.58
C LEU A 84 4.60 -5.82 4.77
N PHE A 85 5.63 -6.44 5.35
CA PHE A 85 6.42 -5.84 6.42
C PHE A 85 6.96 -4.47 6.01
N PHE A 86 7.62 -4.35 4.86
CA PHE A 86 8.16 -3.08 4.40
C PHE A 86 7.07 -2.06 4.05
N ALA A 87 5.99 -2.51 3.42
CA ALA A 87 4.90 -1.61 3.04
C ALA A 87 4.14 -1.06 4.26
N MET A 88 4.11 -1.82 5.36
CA MET A 88 3.38 -1.47 6.59
C MET A 88 4.33 -1.10 7.75
N GLN A 89 5.60 -0.77 7.49
CA GLN A 89 6.60 -0.51 8.52
C GLN A 89 6.26 0.66 9.45
N TYR A 90 5.44 1.61 8.98
CA TYR A 90 4.96 2.76 9.78
C TYR A 90 3.52 2.57 10.28
N PHE A 91 2.96 1.37 10.08
CA PHE A 91 1.59 1.10 10.44
C PHE A 91 1.47 0.70 11.92
N GLU A 92 0.47 1.22 12.63
CA GLU A 92 0.20 0.83 14.00
C GLU A 92 -0.20 -0.65 14.07
N LYS A 93 0.50 -1.44 14.91
CA LYS A 93 0.33 -2.90 14.95
C LYS A 93 -1.09 -3.33 15.33
N ASP A 94 -1.71 -2.60 16.27
CA ASP A 94 -3.05 -2.89 16.77
C ASP A 94 -4.16 -2.40 15.83
N ALA A 95 -3.80 -1.64 14.79
CA ALA A 95 -4.75 -1.18 13.78
C ALA A 95 -5.24 -2.30 12.84
N ILE A 96 -4.59 -3.46 12.89
CA ILE A 96 -4.98 -4.62 12.09
C ILE A 96 -4.98 -5.90 12.93
N SER A 97 -5.86 -6.84 12.55
CA SER A 97 -5.78 -8.24 12.97
C SER A 97 -5.51 -9.09 11.73
N THR A 98 -4.63 -10.07 11.85
CA THR A 98 -4.23 -10.91 10.72
C THR A 98 -4.51 -12.38 11.05
N THR A 99 -5.27 -13.05 10.19
CA THR A 99 -5.49 -14.51 10.24
C THR A 99 -4.70 -15.15 9.10
N ILE A 100 -3.89 -16.16 9.41
CA ILE A 100 -3.24 -17.01 8.42
C ILE A 100 -4.11 -18.20 8.08
N GLY A 101 -4.25 -18.50 6.80
CA GLY A 101 -4.72 -19.78 6.26
C GLY A 101 -3.51 -20.53 5.69
N TYR A 102 -2.92 -21.42 6.48
CA TYR A 102 -1.72 -22.15 6.13
C TYR A 102 -2.06 -23.56 5.71
N LYS A 103 -1.59 -23.98 4.53
CA LYS A 103 -1.86 -25.31 3.96
C LYS A 103 -3.36 -25.68 3.96
N LEU A 104 -4.20 -24.75 3.53
CA LEU A 104 -5.66 -24.95 3.50
C LEU A 104 -6.06 -26.21 2.73
N GLY A 105 -6.88 -27.07 3.35
CA GLY A 105 -7.32 -28.35 2.78
C GLY A 105 -6.32 -29.50 2.91
N TYR A 106 -5.14 -29.28 3.48
CA TYR A 106 -4.19 -30.36 3.81
C TYR A 106 -4.41 -30.89 5.22
N LYS A 107 -3.81 -32.06 5.55
CA LYS A 107 -3.94 -32.68 6.88
C LYS A 107 -3.36 -31.84 8.02
N ASP A 108 -2.38 -31.02 7.71
CA ASP A 108 -1.67 -30.10 8.61
C ASP A 108 -2.12 -28.64 8.42
N GLU A 109 -3.37 -28.45 8.00
CA GLU A 109 -4.02 -27.15 7.90
C GLU A 109 -3.98 -26.39 9.23
N LYS A 110 -3.66 -25.09 9.15
CA LYS A 110 -3.81 -24.17 10.28
C LYS A 110 -4.58 -22.94 9.85
N ILE A 111 -5.51 -22.52 10.71
CA ILE A 111 -6.25 -21.26 10.58
C ILE A 111 -6.21 -20.61 11.96
N GLU A 112 -5.40 -19.59 12.12
CA GLU A 112 -5.18 -18.93 13.41
C GLU A 112 -4.83 -17.46 13.26
N GLU A 113 -5.08 -16.68 14.29
CA GLU A 113 -4.65 -15.29 14.35
C GLU A 113 -3.16 -15.22 14.61
N VAL A 114 -2.47 -14.34 13.88
CA VAL A 114 -1.01 -14.22 13.91
C VAL A 114 -0.59 -12.75 13.90
N ASN A 115 0.60 -12.49 14.42
CA ASN A 115 1.24 -11.20 14.20
C ASN A 115 1.86 -11.17 12.80
N LEU A 116 1.40 -10.24 11.95
CA LEU A 116 1.91 -10.07 10.57
C LEU A 116 3.43 -9.91 10.53
N PHE A 117 4.01 -9.25 11.52
CA PHE A 117 5.43 -8.93 11.57
C PHE A 117 6.31 -10.12 12.02
N ASP A 118 5.72 -11.18 12.58
CA ASP A 118 6.40 -12.37 13.08
C ASP A 118 6.20 -13.62 12.18
N LEU A 119 5.52 -13.48 11.05
CA LEU A 119 5.15 -14.60 10.16
C LEU A 119 6.36 -15.44 9.73
N ALA A 120 7.47 -14.79 9.35
CA ALA A 120 8.66 -15.48 8.83
C ALA A 120 9.40 -16.29 9.90
N SER A 121 9.21 -15.99 11.18
CA SER A 121 9.80 -16.76 12.29
C SER A 121 8.91 -17.91 12.74
N SER A 122 7.61 -17.85 12.44
CA SER A 122 6.60 -18.80 12.94
C SER A 122 6.20 -19.86 11.91
N TYR A 123 6.42 -19.59 10.60
CA TYR A 123 5.96 -20.44 9.51
C TYR A 123 7.02 -20.65 8.42
N ASP A 124 7.01 -21.80 7.78
CA ASP A 124 7.73 -22.02 6.53
C ASP A 124 6.93 -21.41 5.36
N LEU A 125 7.24 -20.18 5.01
CA LEU A 125 6.52 -19.40 3.99
C LEU A 125 6.75 -19.89 2.55
N ARG A 126 7.56 -20.92 2.32
CA ARG A 126 7.65 -21.63 1.04
C ARG A 126 6.45 -22.55 0.82
N GLN A 127 5.75 -22.91 1.90
CA GLN A 127 4.50 -23.67 1.82
C GLN A 127 3.34 -22.78 1.42
N PRO A 128 2.24 -23.31 0.85
CA PRO A 128 1.08 -22.51 0.49
C PRO A 128 0.45 -21.83 1.70
N TYR A 129 0.29 -20.52 1.64
CA TYR A 129 -0.44 -19.76 2.66
C TYR A 129 -1.16 -18.56 2.05
N VAL A 130 -2.17 -18.11 2.75
CA VAL A 130 -2.93 -16.89 2.47
C VAL A 130 -3.13 -16.12 3.76
N LEU A 131 -3.39 -14.83 3.65
CA LEU A 131 -3.70 -14.00 4.81
C LEU A 131 -5.08 -13.37 4.65
N LEU A 132 -5.81 -13.27 5.76
CA LEU A 132 -6.96 -12.40 5.89
C LEU A 132 -6.60 -11.29 6.87
N ILE A 133 -6.53 -10.06 6.39
CA ILE A 133 -6.24 -8.89 7.21
C ILE A 133 -7.54 -8.15 7.46
N GLN A 134 -7.87 -7.97 8.72
CA GLN A 134 -8.97 -7.15 9.19
C GLN A 134 -8.42 -5.81 9.64
N ARG A 135 -9.05 -4.75 9.18
CA ARG A 135 -8.78 -3.39 9.61
C ARG A 135 -9.62 -3.07 10.84
N ASN A 136 -8.98 -2.57 11.91
CA ASN A 136 -9.60 -2.24 13.20
C ASN A 136 -9.92 -0.75 13.35
N PHE A 137 -9.77 0.05 12.28
CA PHE A 137 -10.07 1.48 12.25
C PHE A 137 -10.97 1.83 11.07
N GLU A 138 -11.65 2.96 11.16
CA GLU A 138 -12.40 3.51 10.05
C GLU A 138 -11.47 4.30 9.11
N SER A 139 -11.61 4.13 7.80
CA SER A 139 -10.83 4.92 6.85
C SER A 139 -11.33 6.36 6.82
N ASN A 140 -10.44 7.29 7.10
CA ASN A 140 -10.75 8.70 6.96
C ASN A 140 -10.59 9.12 5.48
N SER A 141 -11.70 9.46 4.83
CA SER A 141 -11.71 10.02 3.47
C SER A 141 -11.98 11.53 3.47
N GLY A 142 -12.19 12.11 4.65
CA GLY A 142 -12.44 13.54 4.85
C GLY A 142 -11.16 14.38 4.85
N LEU A 143 -11.34 15.69 4.99
CA LEU A 143 -10.24 16.62 5.25
C LEU A 143 -9.86 16.57 6.71
N ASN A 144 -8.61 16.18 6.99
CA ASN A 144 -8.09 16.20 8.35
C ASN A 144 -7.93 17.63 8.86
N ASP A 145 -8.30 17.87 10.12
CA ASP A 145 -8.01 19.14 10.79
C ASP A 145 -6.53 19.26 11.15
N ASP A 146 -6.02 20.47 11.24
CA ASP A 146 -4.60 20.70 11.57
C ASP A 146 -4.21 20.13 12.93
N ILE A 147 -5.16 20.06 13.87
CA ILE A 147 -4.96 19.51 15.22
C ILE A 147 -4.78 17.98 15.23
N GLU A 148 -5.15 17.33 14.15
CA GLU A 148 -4.97 15.88 14.00
C GLU A 148 -3.52 15.48 13.72
N PHE A 149 -2.65 16.45 13.40
CA PHE A 149 -1.24 16.23 13.09
C PHE A 149 -0.33 16.69 14.22
N GLU A 150 0.64 15.88 14.57
CA GLU A 150 1.78 16.28 15.38
C GLU A 150 2.67 17.24 14.58
N THR A 151 3.07 18.36 15.18
CA THR A 151 3.77 19.42 14.45
C THR A 151 4.80 20.13 15.32
N GLU A 152 5.82 20.68 14.69
CA GLU A 152 6.75 21.60 15.36
C GLU A 152 6.08 22.98 15.52
N ARG A 153 5.64 23.33 16.73
CA ARG A 153 5.04 24.64 17.07
C ARG A 153 3.91 25.07 16.13
N GLY A 154 3.08 24.12 15.67
CA GLY A 154 1.97 24.41 14.76
C GLY A 154 2.37 24.71 13.31
N MET A 155 3.63 24.44 12.94
CA MET A 155 4.10 24.57 11.55
C MET A 155 3.57 23.41 10.71
N ILE A 156 2.54 23.71 9.93
CA ILE A 156 1.86 22.79 9.05
C ILE A 156 1.26 23.56 7.87
N THR A 157 1.22 22.98 6.71
CA THR A 157 0.39 23.48 5.61
C THR A 157 -1.07 23.42 6.05
N LYS A 158 -1.69 24.59 6.21
CA LYS A 158 -3.02 24.73 6.80
C LYS A 158 -4.08 24.00 5.98
N LYS A 159 -5.09 23.43 6.66
CA LYS A 159 -6.14 22.56 6.09
C LYS A 159 -6.62 22.98 4.70
N TYR A 160 -7.07 24.23 4.56
CA TYR A 160 -7.61 24.70 3.28
C TYR A 160 -6.54 24.90 2.19
N LYS A 161 -5.34 25.34 2.57
CA LYS A 161 -4.20 25.42 1.64
C LYS A 161 -3.79 24.01 1.18
N ARG A 162 -3.68 23.08 2.11
CA ARG A 162 -3.37 21.68 1.85
C ARG A 162 -4.39 21.07 0.88
N HIS A 163 -5.68 21.27 1.16
CA HIS A 163 -6.75 20.80 0.28
C HIS A 163 -6.62 21.37 -1.14
N LEU A 164 -6.46 22.69 -1.26
CA LEU A 164 -6.32 23.35 -2.56
C LEU A 164 -5.06 22.87 -3.31
N SER A 165 -3.94 22.70 -2.61
CA SER A 165 -2.72 22.17 -3.19
C SER A 165 -2.92 20.77 -3.74
N LEU A 166 -3.57 19.88 -2.99
CA LEU A 166 -3.82 18.51 -3.44
C LEU A 166 -4.81 18.44 -4.61
N GLN A 167 -5.80 19.35 -4.66
CA GLN A 167 -6.69 19.45 -5.83
C GLN A 167 -5.95 19.90 -7.09
N ASN A 168 -5.03 20.87 -6.97
CA ASN A 168 -4.25 21.35 -8.12
C ASN A 168 -3.18 20.34 -8.59
N LEU A 169 -2.83 19.37 -7.78
CA LEU A 169 -1.95 18.28 -8.18
C LEU A 169 -2.64 17.22 -9.04
N ASP A 170 -3.97 17.25 -9.15
CA ASP A 170 -4.74 16.29 -9.96
C ASP A 170 -4.34 14.83 -9.69
N LEU A 171 -4.48 14.44 -8.44
CA LEU A 171 -4.00 13.17 -7.91
C LEU A 171 -4.91 12.01 -8.29
N GLU A 172 -4.32 10.93 -8.80
CA GLU A 172 -5.00 9.68 -9.12
C GLU A 172 -4.46 8.51 -8.27
N PRO A 173 -5.27 7.48 -8.02
CA PRO A 173 -4.84 6.31 -7.26
C PRO A 173 -3.58 5.65 -7.84
N ASN A 174 -2.71 5.16 -6.95
CA ASN A 174 -1.43 4.50 -7.26
C ASN A 174 -0.33 5.37 -7.87
N GLN A 175 -0.57 6.65 -8.08
CA GLN A 175 0.51 7.58 -8.46
C GLN A 175 1.53 7.73 -7.34
N LEU A 176 2.75 8.11 -7.69
CA LEU A 176 3.82 8.46 -6.76
C LEU A 176 3.89 9.98 -6.62
N LEU A 177 3.68 10.46 -5.40
CA LEU A 177 3.87 11.85 -4.99
C LEU A 177 5.24 11.99 -4.30
N TRP A 178 6.05 12.93 -4.74
CA TRP A 178 7.18 13.43 -3.96
C TRP A 178 6.74 14.64 -3.13
N ASP A 179 6.82 14.51 -1.80
CA ASP A 179 6.52 15.61 -0.84
C ASP A 179 7.86 16.17 -0.34
N ILE A 180 8.32 17.27 -0.98
CA ILE A 180 9.64 17.86 -0.74
C ILE A 180 9.55 18.95 0.32
N GLY A 181 10.32 18.80 1.40
CA GLY A 181 10.19 19.63 2.59
C GLY A 181 8.92 19.30 3.37
N ALA A 182 8.69 18.01 3.59
CA ALA A 182 7.44 17.45 4.04
C ALA A 182 6.94 17.96 5.41
N GLY A 183 7.84 18.48 6.25
CA GLY A 183 7.51 19.08 7.54
C GLY A 183 6.84 18.10 8.49
N SER A 184 5.53 18.17 8.64
CA SER A 184 4.73 17.22 9.42
C SER A 184 4.26 16.00 8.63
N GLY A 185 4.53 15.96 7.32
CA GLY A 185 4.01 14.95 6.41
C GLY A 185 2.53 15.09 6.03
N SER A 186 1.88 16.16 6.48
CA SER A 186 0.42 16.30 6.38
C SER A 186 -0.11 16.31 4.93
N CYS A 187 0.66 16.86 3.97
CA CYS A 187 0.25 16.88 2.57
C CYS A 187 0.26 15.47 1.98
N GLY A 188 1.35 14.75 2.13
CA GLY A 188 1.46 13.37 1.64
C GLY A 188 0.48 12.42 2.34
N ILE A 189 0.27 12.57 3.65
CA ILE A 189 -0.69 11.75 4.42
C ILE A 189 -2.12 12.00 3.93
N GLU A 190 -2.52 13.25 3.73
CA GLU A 190 -3.85 13.55 3.23
C GLU A 190 -4.03 13.12 1.76
N ALA A 191 -2.97 13.23 0.94
CA ALA A 191 -2.94 12.69 -0.42
C ALA A 191 -3.16 11.16 -0.42
N TYR A 192 -2.49 10.43 0.47
CA TYR A 192 -2.70 9.00 0.65
C TYR A 192 -4.14 8.68 1.07
N ASN A 193 -4.65 9.32 2.13
CA ASN A 193 -5.96 9.01 2.68
C ASN A 193 -7.10 9.26 1.69
N ARG A 194 -7.02 10.32 0.91
CA ARG A 194 -8.10 10.75 -0.01
C ARG A 194 -7.97 10.20 -1.42
N TYR A 195 -6.75 10.19 -1.95
CA TYR A 195 -6.50 9.88 -3.36
C TYR A 195 -5.82 8.54 -3.58
N LYS A 196 -5.38 7.87 -2.48
CA LYS A 196 -4.73 6.56 -2.54
C LYS A 196 -3.42 6.58 -3.35
N VAL A 197 -2.70 7.68 -3.26
CA VAL A 197 -1.36 7.82 -3.85
C VAL A 197 -0.29 7.29 -2.89
N LYS A 198 0.84 6.89 -3.43
CA LYS A 198 2.04 6.57 -2.66
C LYS A 198 2.83 7.85 -2.45
N THR A 199 3.42 8.04 -1.28
CA THR A 199 4.21 9.24 -1.01
C THR A 199 5.64 8.90 -0.63
N LEU A 200 6.57 9.61 -1.28
CA LEU A 200 7.98 9.67 -0.92
C LEU A 200 8.22 11.02 -0.25
N TYR A 201 8.48 10.98 1.06
CA TYR A 201 8.72 12.18 1.86
C TYR A 201 10.20 12.52 1.89
N PHE A 202 10.54 13.83 1.77
CA PHE A 202 11.89 14.35 1.93
C PHE A 202 11.90 15.39 3.04
N GLU A 203 12.63 15.12 4.13
CA GLU A 203 12.74 16.04 5.26
C GLU A 203 14.13 15.94 5.91
N LYS A 204 14.78 17.11 6.13
CA LYS A 204 16.12 17.15 6.72
C LYS A 204 16.14 17.39 8.24
N ASN A 205 15.10 17.99 8.76
CA ASN A 205 15.01 18.30 10.18
C ASN A 205 14.57 17.07 10.97
N LEU A 206 15.45 16.52 11.81
CA LEU A 206 15.19 15.30 12.57
C LEU A 206 13.98 15.41 13.51
N THR A 207 13.69 16.61 14.05
CA THR A 207 12.49 16.83 14.87
C THR A 207 11.24 16.66 14.04
N ARG A 208 11.21 17.18 12.81
CA ARG A 208 10.08 17.03 11.88
C ARG A 208 9.95 15.61 11.36
N VAL A 209 11.07 14.94 11.10
CA VAL A 209 11.10 13.50 10.78
C VAL A 209 10.36 12.69 11.87
N ALA A 210 10.61 12.97 13.15
CA ALA A 210 9.91 12.30 14.24
C ALA A 210 8.39 12.57 14.22
N PHE A 211 7.95 13.76 13.84
CA PHE A 211 6.53 14.06 13.66
C PHE A 211 5.95 13.35 12.42
N ILE A 212 6.68 13.30 11.29
CA ILE A 212 6.24 12.53 10.12
C ILE A 212 5.96 11.08 10.53
N LEU A 213 6.89 10.42 11.21
CA LEU A 213 6.75 9.01 11.62
C LEU A 213 5.51 8.79 12.50
N LYS A 214 5.31 9.65 13.52
CA LYS A 214 4.12 9.60 14.38
C LYS A 214 2.82 9.82 13.60
N ASN A 215 2.82 10.75 12.66
CA ASN A 215 1.65 11.05 11.85
C ASN A 215 1.36 9.91 10.85
N LEU A 216 2.37 9.29 10.25
CA LEU A 216 2.20 8.11 9.40
C LEU A 216 1.54 6.96 10.15
N GLU A 217 2.00 6.70 11.40
CA GLU A 217 1.43 5.70 12.29
C GLU A 217 -0.03 6.04 12.64
N LYS A 218 -0.27 7.24 13.18
CA LYS A 218 -1.60 7.73 13.60
C LYS A 218 -2.64 7.72 12.48
N HIS A 219 -2.23 8.03 11.26
CA HIS A 219 -3.11 8.06 10.08
C HIS A 219 -3.09 6.76 9.26
N HIS A 220 -2.47 5.70 9.79
CA HIS A 220 -2.44 4.36 9.20
C HIS A 220 -1.97 4.34 7.74
N VAL A 221 -0.91 5.09 7.44
CA VAL A 221 -0.36 5.18 6.09
C VAL A 221 0.48 3.96 5.77
N VAL A 222 0.23 3.34 4.62
CA VAL A 222 1.01 2.20 4.12
C VAL A 222 1.77 2.59 2.83
N ASP A 223 2.80 1.79 2.49
CA ASP A 223 3.55 1.92 1.23
C ASP A 223 4.12 3.33 0.99
N SER A 224 4.63 3.96 2.05
CA SER A 224 5.34 5.24 1.99
C SER A 224 6.83 5.07 2.26
N LYS A 225 7.63 6.02 1.79
CA LYS A 225 9.07 6.08 2.05
C LYS A 225 9.44 7.45 2.58
N LEU A 226 10.46 7.49 3.44
CA LEU A 226 10.98 8.73 4.01
C LEU A 226 12.49 8.82 3.80
N HIS A 227 12.93 9.86 3.09
CA HIS A 227 14.33 10.24 2.97
C HIS A 227 14.67 11.31 4.00
N VAL A 228 15.62 11.00 4.86
CA VAL A 228 16.07 11.88 5.96
C VAL A 228 17.38 12.55 5.54
N GLY A 229 17.34 13.86 5.30
CA GLY A 229 18.49 14.65 4.85
C GLY A 229 18.11 15.72 3.84
N GLU A 230 19.11 16.35 3.25
CA GLU A 230 18.88 17.32 2.18
C GLU A 230 18.24 16.62 0.97
N ALA A 231 17.09 17.11 0.54
CA ALA A 231 16.33 16.48 -0.53
C ALA A 231 17.15 16.32 -1.82
N CYS A 232 17.98 17.31 -2.13
CA CYS A 232 18.81 17.32 -3.33
C CYS A 232 19.81 16.16 -3.39
N ASP A 233 20.25 15.64 -2.24
CA ASP A 233 21.21 14.54 -2.17
C ASP A 233 20.60 13.19 -2.59
N PHE A 234 19.26 13.11 -2.56
CA PHE A 234 18.53 11.90 -2.91
C PHE A 234 18.00 11.88 -4.35
N PHE A 235 17.85 13.04 -4.98
CA PHE A 235 17.21 13.13 -6.29
C PHE A 235 17.92 12.31 -7.38
N GLU A 236 19.25 12.36 -7.43
CA GLU A 236 20.04 11.69 -8.47
C GLU A 236 20.11 10.17 -8.29
N GLY A 237 20.04 9.69 -7.04
CA GLY A 237 20.05 8.27 -6.70
C GLY A 237 18.67 7.64 -6.60
N CYS A 238 17.57 8.40 -6.79
CA CYS A 238 16.23 7.91 -6.71
C CYS A 238 15.82 7.26 -8.03
N GLU A 239 15.53 5.96 -8.01
CA GLU A 239 15.10 5.20 -9.20
C GLU A 239 13.64 5.44 -9.57
N GLU A 240 12.82 5.88 -8.61
CA GLU A 240 11.40 6.12 -8.84
C GLU A 240 11.17 7.43 -9.59
N THR A 241 10.30 7.38 -10.60
CA THR A 241 9.84 8.56 -11.36
C THR A 241 8.51 9.04 -10.79
N PRO A 242 8.43 10.28 -10.23
CA PRO A 242 7.19 10.80 -9.68
C PRO A 242 6.22 11.22 -10.77
N GLN A 243 4.93 10.95 -10.58
CA GLN A 243 3.86 11.56 -11.38
C GLN A 243 3.45 12.91 -10.80
N ARG A 244 3.71 13.13 -9.51
CA ARG A 244 3.34 14.38 -8.83
C ARG A 244 4.47 14.81 -7.92
N ILE A 245 4.75 16.12 -7.90
CA ILE A 245 5.72 16.73 -6.98
C ILE A 245 5.04 17.89 -6.26
N PHE A 246 5.09 17.87 -4.93
CA PHE A 246 4.73 19.00 -4.08
C PHE A 246 5.99 19.54 -3.42
N VAL A 247 6.28 20.82 -3.61
CA VAL A 247 7.42 21.50 -2.98
C VAL A 247 6.88 22.40 -1.87
N GLY A 248 6.81 21.84 -0.65
CA GLY A 248 6.35 22.55 0.55
C GLY A 248 7.44 23.33 1.26
N GLY A 249 8.72 23.13 0.86
CA GLY A 249 9.90 23.78 1.45
C GLY A 249 11.20 23.27 0.84
N GLY A 250 12.32 23.53 1.51
CA GLY A 250 13.65 23.05 1.06
C GLY A 250 14.64 24.17 0.76
N GLY A 251 14.19 25.44 0.78
CA GLY A 251 15.06 26.61 0.61
C GLY A 251 15.65 26.74 -0.78
N GLU A 252 16.69 27.56 -0.89
CA GLU A 252 17.34 27.92 -2.17
C GLU A 252 17.89 26.70 -2.93
N ASN A 253 18.37 25.68 -2.23
CA ASN A 253 18.91 24.47 -2.85
C ASN A 253 17.84 23.72 -3.67
N VAL A 254 16.64 23.60 -3.15
CA VAL A 254 15.52 22.95 -3.86
C VAL A 254 15.06 23.83 -5.01
N ILE A 255 14.99 25.16 -4.81
CA ILE A 255 14.64 26.11 -5.87
C ILE A 255 15.61 25.98 -7.05
N ALA A 256 16.90 25.90 -6.79
CA ALA A 256 17.94 25.73 -7.83
C ALA A 256 17.78 24.40 -8.61
N LYS A 257 17.17 23.39 -8.00
CA LYS A 257 16.93 22.06 -8.62
C LYS A 257 15.55 21.93 -9.29
N LEU A 258 14.70 22.96 -9.31
CA LEU A 258 13.39 22.89 -9.97
C LEU A 258 13.44 22.45 -11.44
N PRO A 259 14.39 22.91 -12.30
CA PRO A 259 14.49 22.40 -13.65
C PRO A 259 14.73 20.88 -13.70
N TYR A 260 15.64 20.39 -12.84
CA TYR A 260 15.91 18.95 -12.71
C TYR A 260 14.68 18.17 -12.26
N LEU A 261 13.94 18.67 -11.26
CA LEU A 261 12.70 18.04 -10.78
C LEU A 261 11.63 17.99 -11.87
N TYR A 262 11.56 19.02 -12.70
CA TYR A 262 10.65 19.05 -13.85
C TYR A 262 11.01 17.97 -14.89
N GLU A 263 12.29 17.77 -15.18
CA GLU A 263 12.78 16.72 -16.09
C GLU A 263 12.58 15.30 -15.51
N ARG A 264 12.47 15.18 -14.19
CA ARG A 264 12.20 13.91 -13.49
C ARG A 264 10.73 13.52 -13.44
N LEU A 265 9.82 14.44 -13.72
CA LEU A 265 8.39 14.16 -13.81
C LEU A 265 8.10 13.18 -14.96
N ASP A 266 7.11 12.35 -14.77
CA ASP A 266 6.49 11.56 -15.84
C ASP A 266 5.86 12.50 -16.90
N ASP A 267 5.65 12.02 -18.13
CA ASP A 267 5.19 12.82 -19.29
C ASP A 267 3.93 13.66 -19.02
N ASN A 268 3.03 13.18 -18.13
CA ASN A 268 1.83 13.89 -17.69
C ASN A 268 1.91 14.33 -16.22
N GLY A 269 3.14 14.54 -15.74
CA GLY A 269 3.39 14.88 -14.36
C GLY A 269 3.00 16.32 -14.03
N VAL A 270 2.64 16.57 -12.77
CA VAL A 270 2.31 17.91 -12.24
C VAL A 270 3.22 18.23 -11.07
N MET A 271 3.81 19.43 -11.09
CA MET A 271 4.58 19.98 -9.99
C MET A 271 3.89 21.23 -9.44
N LEU A 272 3.72 21.28 -8.13
CA LEU A 272 3.19 22.43 -7.39
C LEU A 272 4.25 22.94 -6.40
N ILE A 273 4.43 24.26 -6.35
CA ILE A 273 5.41 24.92 -5.50
C ILE A 273 4.70 25.88 -4.54
#